data_196bfbc6339ac914dc5600f13fb88c62
#
_entry.id   196bfbc6339ac914dc5600f13fb88c62
#
_cell.length_a   1.000
_cell.length_b   1.000
_cell.length_c   1.000
_cell.angle_alpha   90.00
_cell.angle_beta   90.00
_cell.angle_gamma   90.00
#
_symmetry.space_group_name_H-M   'P 1'
#
loop_
_entity.id
_entity.type
_entity.pdbx_description
1 polymer ?
#
loop_
_entity_poly.entity_id
_entity_poly.type
_entity_poly.pdbx_seq_one_letter_code
_entity_poly.pdbx_strand_id
1 'polypeptide(L)'
;DALPIFLDPGSESHEAEIVYDVAQRIEGRLLALGASVFLTRGAQNNPSESERISFTNKSSADLLISLHVDHHKNPQARGVATFFYGSDQHGIHSIVGEKFASLVQREICARTDFINCRSHAKTWDSLRLTKAPAVRVDLGYSSNESDAARLSQADFRNAIAESFVIAIQRLYLAAEDDAKTGTLRISDLRNAGIRR
;
A
#
# COMPACT_ATOMS: atom_id res chain seq x y z
N ASP A 1 20.35 -4.21 6.68
CA ASP A 1 20.15 -3.59 5.36
C ASP A 1 18.72 -3.05 5.28
N ALA A 2 18.59 -1.77 4.89
CA ALA A 2 17.28 -1.14 4.78
C ALA A 2 16.50 -1.79 3.62
N LEU A 3 15.27 -2.23 3.91
CA LEU A 3 14.38 -2.84 2.92
C LEU A 3 13.90 -1.76 1.94
N PRO A 4 14.16 -1.88 0.63
CA PRO A 4 13.70 -0.90 -0.35
C PRO A 4 12.18 -0.97 -0.56
N ILE A 5 11.49 0.08 -0.11
CA ILE A 5 10.05 0.25 -0.26
C ILE A 5 9.78 1.14 -1.47
N PHE A 6 8.94 0.66 -2.37
CA PHE A 6 8.51 1.40 -3.55
C PHE A 6 7.10 1.95 -3.35
N LEU A 7 6.95 3.25 -3.55
CA LEU A 7 5.66 3.94 -3.56
C LEU A 7 5.28 4.25 -5.00
N ASP A 8 4.14 3.77 -5.42
CA ASP A 8 3.60 3.91 -6.77
C ASP A 8 2.35 4.80 -6.76
N PRO A 9 2.47 6.12 -6.94
CA PRO A 9 1.32 7.00 -7.10
C PRO A 9 0.69 6.79 -8.48
N GLY A 10 -0.25 5.86 -8.57
CA GLY A 10 -0.72 5.25 -9.80
C GLY A 10 -1.95 5.88 -10.46
N SER A 11 -2.65 6.83 -9.80
CA SER A 11 -3.80 7.51 -10.40
C SER A 11 -3.41 8.45 -11.54
N GLU A 12 -4.37 8.69 -12.43
CA GLU A 12 -4.26 9.60 -13.56
C GLU A 12 -5.00 10.92 -13.29
N SER A 13 -4.75 11.93 -14.11
CA SER A 13 -5.45 13.23 -14.08
C SER A 13 -5.36 13.96 -12.72
N HIS A 14 -6.46 14.57 -12.28
CA HIS A 14 -6.51 15.35 -11.04
C HIS A 14 -6.19 14.51 -9.78
N GLU A 15 -6.55 13.26 -9.77
CA GLU A 15 -6.26 12.32 -8.68
C GLU A 15 -4.75 12.05 -8.54
N ALA A 16 -4.00 12.21 -9.63
CA ALA A 16 -2.54 12.02 -9.65
C ALA A 16 -1.80 12.93 -8.66
N GLU A 17 -2.26 14.17 -8.47
CA GLU A 17 -1.68 15.10 -7.51
C GLU A 17 -1.92 14.65 -6.06
N ILE A 18 -3.13 14.17 -5.77
CA ILE A 18 -3.51 13.69 -4.43
C ILE A 18 -2.66 12.48 -4.03
N VAL A 19 -2.58 11.48 -4.91
CA VAL A 19 -1.80 10.27 -4.59
C VAL A 19 -0.29 10.55 -4.54
N TYR A 20 0.19 11.50 -5.34
CA TYR A 20 1.58 11.93 -5.28
C TYR A 20 1.91 12.65 -3.97
N ASP A 21 1.06 13.58 -3.51
CA ASP A 21 1.20 14.23 -2.21
C ASP A 21 1.18 13.23 -1.05
N VAL A 22 0.28 12.25 -1.08
CA VAL A 22 0.26 11.18 -0.06
C VAL A 22 1.57 10.37 -0.11
N ALA A 23 2.04 9.98 -1.31
CA ALA A 23 3.30 9.24 -1.47
C ALA A 23 4.49 10.02 -0.90
N GLN A 24 4.61 11.33 -1.18
CA GLN A 24 5.67 12.17 -0.62
C GLN A 24 5.61 12.27 0.92
N ARG A 25 4.41 12.31 1.50
CA ARG A 25 4.24 12.34 2.96
C ARG A 25 4.65 11.02 3.60
N ILE A 26 4.39 9.89 2.94
CA ILE A 26 4.87 8.56 3.37
C ILE A 26 6.39 8.50 3.24
N GLU A 27 6.94 8.87 2.08
CA GLU A 27 8.37 8.90 1.79
C GLU A 27 9.15 9.67 2.87
N GLY A 28 8.77 10.92 3.13
CA GLY A 28 9.46 11.76 4.10
C GLY A 28 9.49 11.15 5.51
N ARG A 29 8.41 10.51 5.94
CA ARG A 29 8.34 9.83 7.24
C ARG A 29 9.21 8.58 7.30
N LEU A 30 9.19 7.77 6.24
CA LEU A 30 9.99 6.53 6.17
C LEU A 30 11.49 6.85 6.07
N LEU A 31 11.88 7.86 5.29
CA LEU A 31 13.28 8.32 5.23
C LEU A 31 13.77 8.80 6.60
N ALA A 32 12.94 9.52 7.35
CA ALA A 32 13.28 9.95 8.72
C ALA A 32 13.45 8.76 9.68
N LEU A 33 12.86 7.60 9.40
CA LEU A 33 13.05 6.34 10.15
C LEU A 33 14.21 5.49 9.62
N GLY A 34 14.95 5.98 8.60
CA GLY A 34 16.10 5.28 8.04
C GLY A 34 15.76 4.22 6.99
N ALA A 35 14.52 4.17 6.51
CA ALA A 35 14.15 3.28 5.42
C ALA A 35 14.68 3.77 4.07
N SER A 36 14.92 2.84 3.14
CA SER A 36 15.15 3.16 1.72
C SER A 36 13.81 3.23 1.00
N VAL A 37 13.50 4.38 0.39
CA VAL A 37 12.21 4.61 -0.28
C VAL A 37 12.43 5.14 -1.68
N PHE A 38 11.65 4.64 -2.64
CA PHE A 38 11.70 5.04 -4.04
C PHE A 38 10.29 5.31 -4.55
N LEU A 39 10.14 6.38 -5.32
CA LEU A 39 8.91 6.67 -6.06
C LEU A 39 9.01 6.10 -7.48
N THR A 40 7.95 5.46 -7.97
CA THR A 40 7.92 4.90 -9.34
C THR A 40 7.81 5.98 -10.41
N ARG A 41 7.46 7.21 -10.03
CA ARG A 41 7.42 8.39 -10.90
C ARG A 41 7.75 9.67 -10.15
N GLY A 42 8.14 10.70 -10.90
CA GLY A 42 8.23 12.07 -10.41
C GLY A 42 6.92 12.84 -10.55
N ALA A 43 6.88 14.06 -10.06
CA ALA A 43 5.68 14.92 -10.11
C ALA A 43 5.25 15.28 -11.54
N GLN A 44 6.21 15.39 -12.46
CA GLN A 44 6.02 15.91 -13.82
C GLN A 44 5.91 14.80 -14.88
N ASN A 45 6.08 13.55 -14.54
CA ASN A 45 6.01 12.41 -15.46
C ASN A 45 4.93 11.42 -15.05
N ASN A 46 4.35 10.75 -16.03
CA ASN A 46 3.31 9.74 -15.81
C ASN A 46 3.61 8.50 -16.66
N PRO A 47 4.61 7.68 -16.25
CA PRO A 47 4.92 6.44 -16.94
C PRO A 47 3.72 5.49 -16.86
N SER A 48 3.57 4.65 -17.87
CA SER A 48 2.53 3.61 -17.92
C SER A 48 2.68 2.63 -16.75
N GLU A 49 1.61 1.92 -16.41
CA GLU A 49 1.64 0.89 -15.36
C GLU A 49 2.73 -0.16 -15.64
N SER A 50 2.88 -0.59 -16.90
CA SER A 50 3.91 -1.57 -17.28
C SER A 50 5.34 -1.05 -17.08
N GLU A 51 5.59 0.23 -17.33
CA GLU A 51 6.89 0.86 -17.08
C GLU A 51 7.18 0.95 -15.57
N ARG A 52 6.20 1.31 -14.76
CA ARG A 52 6.33 1.36 -13.29
C ARG A 52 6.59 -0.03 -12.70
N ILE A 53 5.89 -1.06 -13.17
CA ILE A 53 6.15 -2.47 -12.79
C ILE A 53 7.57 -2.88 -13.19
N SER A 54 7.98 -2.57 -14.43
CA SER A 54 9.33 -2.89 -14.94
C SER A 54 10.43 -2.22 -14.11
N PHE A 55 10.24 -0.95 -13.76
CA PHE A 55 11.17 -0.22 -12.88
C PHE A 55 11.29 -0.88 -11.51
N THR A 56 10.16 -1.16 -10.85
CA THR A 56 10.12 -1.83 -9.55
C THR A 56 10.83 -3.19 -9.59
N ASN A 57 10.56 -3.99 -10.61
CA ASN A 57 11.14 -5.32 -10.76
C ASN A 57 12.65 -5.32 -11.02
N LYS A 58 13.17 -4.28 -11.69
CA LYS A 58 14.61 -4.10 -11.95
C LYS A 58 15.37 -3.57 -10.73
N SER A 59 14.69 -2.91 -9.83
CA SER A 59 15.29 -2.23 -8.68
C SER A 59 15.26 -3.06 -7.39
N SER A 60 14.91 -4.35 -7.48
CA SER A 60 14.89 -5.30 -6.33
C SER A 60 14.09 -4.78 -5.14
N ALA A 61 12.87 -4.31 -5.38
CA ALA A 61 11.96 -3.88 -4.33
C ALA A 61 11.62 -5.02 -3.35
N ASP A 62 11.51 -4.71 -2.06
CA ASP A 62 11.00 -5.64 -1.04
C ASP A 62 9.50 -5.48 -0.80
N LEU A 63 8.94 -4.33 -1.15
CA LEU A 63 7.51 -4.03 -1.07
C LEU A 63 7.13 -2.97 -2.10
N LEU A 64 6.03 -3.18 -2.81
CA LEU A 64 5.38 -2.16 -3.65
C LEU A 64 4.05 -1.75 -3.03
N ILE A 65 3.85 -0.44 -2.90
CA ILE A 65 2.59 0.17 -2.43
C ILE A 65 2.06 1.07 -3.54
N SER A 66 1.02 0.62 -4.23
CA SER A 66 0.37 1.40 -5.29
C SER A 66 -0.81 2.17 -4.71
N LEU A 67 -0.80 3.50 -4.90
CA LEU A 67 -1.78 4.43 -4.36
C LEU A 67 -2.68 4.94 -5.48
N HIS A 68 -3.97 4.81 -5.29
CA HIS A 68 -5.00 5.26 -6.23
C HIS A 68 -6.09 6.04 -5.52
N VAL A 69 -6.72 6.94 -6.24
CA VAL A 69 -8.06 7.46 -5.97
C VAL A 69 -8.92 7.01 -7.13
N ASP A 70 -10.03 6.37 -6.85
CA ASP A 70 -10.88 5.79 -7.89
C ASP A 70 -11.98 6.77 -8.34
N HIS A 71 -12.61 6.45 -9.45
CA HIS A 71 -13.76 7.18 -9.99
C HIS A 71 -14.85 6.18 -10.39
N HIS A 72 -16.07 6.39 -9.95
CA HIS A 72 -17.19 5.50 -10.27
C HIS A 72 -18.41 6.29 -10.76
N LYS A 73 -19.11 5.75 -11.75
CA LYS A 73 -20.34 6.36 -12.30
C LYS A 73 -21.49 6.52 -11.28
N ASN A 74 -21.50 5.70 -10.24
CA ASN A 74 -22.40 5.85 -9.12
C ASN A 74 -21.74 6.76 -8.07
N PRO A 75 -22.27 7.98 -7.81
CA PRO A 75 -21.67 8.92 -6.85
C PRO A 75 -21.81 8.48 -5.38
N GLN A 76 -22.54 7.40 -5.11
CA GLN A 76 -22.64 6.80 -3.77
C GLN A 76 -21.47 5.85 -3.47
N ALA A 77 -20.68 5.46 -4.48
CA ALA A 77 -19.47 4.67 -4.25
C ALA A 77 -18.45 5.51 -3.46
N ARG A 78 -18.00 5.00 -2.31
CA ARG A 78 -17.10 5.70 -1.39
C ARG A 78 -16.37 4.75 -0.44
N GLY A 79 -15.31 5.23 0.16
CA GLY A 79 -14.54 4.51 1.18
C GLY A 79 -13.22 3.95 0.66
N VAL A 80 -12.41 3.40 1.56
CA VAL A 80 -11.08 2.87 1.30
C VAL A 80 -11.12 1.36 1.14
N ALA A 81 -10.43 0.84 0.12
CA ALA A 81 -10.21 -0.58 -0.10
C ALA A 81 -8.75 -0.87 -0.36
N THR A 82 -8.29 -2.06 0.03
CA THR A 82 -6.95 -2.55 -0.27
C THR A 82 -7.01 -3.84 -1.08
N PHE A 83 -6.04 -4.04 -1.94
CA PHE A 83 -6.00 -5.17 -2.85
C PHE A 83 -4.61 -5.81 -2.83
N PHE A 84 -4.58 -7.14 -2.84
CA PHE A 84 -3.36 -7.95 -2.91
C PHE A 84 -3.49 -9.02 -3.97
N TYR A 85 -2.37 -9.58 -4.42
CA TYR A 85 -2.41 -10.67 -5.40
C TYR A 85 -3.01 -11.92 -4.80
N GLY A 86 -4.03 -12.45 -5.45
CA GLY A 86 -4.65 -13.71 -5.07
C GLY A 86 -5.81 -14.09 -5.97
N SER A 87 -6.14 -15.39 -5.92
CA SER A 87 -7.29 -15.96 -6.62
C SER A 87 -7.92 -17.03 -5.74
N ASP A 88 -9.14 -16.80 -5.29
CA ASP A 88 -9.90 -17.75 -4.47
C ASP A 88 -10.15 -19.08 -5.22
N GLN A 89 -10.28 -18.99 -6.56
CA GLN A 89 -10.51 -20.18 -7.40
C GLN A 89 -9.33 -21.13 -7.47
N HIS A 90 -8.09 -20.62 -7.26
CA HIS A 90 -6.86 -21.41 -7.41
C HIS A 90 -6.10 -21.58 -6.09
N GLY A 91 -6.61 -21.04 -4.98
CA GLY A 91 -5.96 -21.10 -3.68
C GLY A 91 -4.58 -20.46 -3.63
N ILE A 92 -4.26 -19.57 -4.58
CA ILE A 92 -2.97 -18.88 -4.70
C ILE A 92 -3.13 -17.45 -4.23
N HIS A 93 -2.30 -17.01 -3.29
CA HIS A 93 -2.26 -15.62 -2.87
C HIS A 93 -0.90 -15.23 -2.29
N SER A 94 -0.62 -13.92 -2.30
CA SER A 94 0.54 -13.35 -1.65
C SER A 94 0.30 -13.23 -0.15
N ILE A 95 0.93 -14.09 0.65
CA ILE A 95 0.78 -14.08 2.12
C ILE A 95 1.22 -12.73 2.71
N VAL A 96 2.35 -12.20 2.26
CA VAL A 96 2.85 -10.89 2.72
C VAL A 96 1.96 -9.76 2.22
N GLY A 97 1.52 -9.83 0.96
CA GLY A 97 0.58 -8.85 0.37
C GLY A 97 -0.74 -8.81 1.14
N GLU A 98 -1.35 -9.95 1.45
CA GLU A 98 -2.58 -10.04 2.24
C GLU A 98 -2.41 -9.46 3.65
N LYS A 99 -1.34 -9.87 4.34
CA LYS A 99 -1.03 -9.35 5.69
C LYS A 99 -0.86 -7.83 5.66
N PHE A 100 -0.10 -7.30 4.71
CA PHE A 100 0.14 -5.88 4.61
C PHE A 100 -1.12 -5.10 4.20
N ALA A 101 -1.90 -5.59 3.22
CA ALA A 101 -3.18 -5.00 2.84
C ALA A 101 -4.13 -4.88 4.03
N SER A 102 -4.24 -5.94 4.84
CA SER A 102 -5.06 -5.96 6.05
C SER A 102 -4.57 -4.96 7.12
N LEU A 103 -3.24 -4.83 7.29
CA LEU A 103 -2.65 -3.84 8.19
C LEU A 103 -2.97 -2.42 7.74
N VAL A 104 -2.74 -2.09 6.47
CA VAL A 104 -3.02 -0.77 5.89
C VAL A 104 -4.51 -0.43 6.03
N GLN A 105 -5.39 -1.36 5.65
CA GLN A 105 -6.84 -1.18 5.76
C GLN A 105 -7.25 -0.82 7.19
N ARG A 106 -6.75 -1.58 8.17
CA ARG A 106 -7.04 -1.35 9.59
C ARG A 106 -6.52 0.01 10.07
N GLU A 107 -5.28 0.35 9.74
CA GLU A 107 -4.66 1.58 10.22
C GLU A 107 -5.30 2.84 9.61
N ILE A 108 -5.69 2.80 8.32
CA ILE A 108 -6.43 3.90 7.70
C ILE A 108 -7.81 4.07 8.36
N CYS A 109 -8.57 2.99 8.53
CA CYS A 109 -9.89 3.05 9.14
C CYS A 109 -9.86 3.43 10.63
N ALA A 110 -8.74 3.20 11.32
CA ALA A 110 -8.57 3.61 12.71
C ALA A 110 -8.25 5.10 12.89
N ARG A 111 -7.68 5.75 11.85
CA ARG A 111 -7.24 7.16 11.90
C ARG A 111 -8.05 8.10 11.04
N THR A 112 -8.91 7.55 10.20
CA THR A 112 -9.78 8.32 9.32
C THR A 112 -11.22 7.83 9.46
N ASP A 113 -12.16 8.64 9.00
CA ASP A 113 -13.57 8.28 8.93
C ASP A 113 -13.99 7.73 7.55
N PHE A 114 -13.02 7.20 6.77
CA PHE A 114 -13.34 6.44 5.57
C PHE A 114 -14.22 5.23 5.89
N ILE A 115 -15.17 4.95 5.01
CA ILE A 115 -15.89 3.69 5.05
C ILE A 115 -14.91 2.56 4.74
N ASN A 116 -14.93 1.52 5.58
CA ASN A 116 -14.10 0.34 5.42
C ASN A 116 -14.68 -0.58 4.35
N CYS A 117 -14.09 -0.55 3.15
CA CYS A 117 -14.42 -1.44 2.04
C CYS A 117 -13.60 -2.75 2.04
N ARG A 118 -12.83 -3.02 3.09
CA ARG A 118 -12.07 -4.26 3.33
C ARG A 118 -10.88 -4.48 2.38
N SER A 119 -10.21 -5.62 2.56
CA SER A 119 -9.12 -6.10 1.72
C SER A 119 -9.61 -7.22 0.81
N HIS A 120 -9.15 -7.23 -0.45
CA HIS A 120 -9.62 -8.15 -1.48
C HIS A 120 -8.47 -8.77 -2.28
N ALA A 121 -8.58 -10.06 -2.58
CA ALA A 121 -7.71 -10.71 -3.53
C ALA A 121 -8.06 -10.31 -4.97
N LYS A 122 -7.05 -9.98 -5.79
CA LYS A 122 -7.18 -9.63 -7.21
C LYS A 122 -6.02 -10.19 -8.02
N THR A 123 -6.27 -10.45 -9.31
CA THR A 123 -5.28 -10.93 -10.27
C THR A 123 -4.82 -9.85 -11.26
N TRP A 124 -4.96 -8.57 -10.90
CA TRP A 124 -4.54 -7.45 -11.73
C TRP A 124 -3.06 -7.48 -12.04
N ASP A 125 -2.67 -6.99 -13.21
CA ASP A 125 -1.30 -7.06 -13.69
C ASP A 125 -0.29 -6.36 -12.77
N SER A 126 -0.64 -5.23 -12.18
CA SER A 126 0.18 -4.53 -11.19
C SER A 126 0.50 -5.38 -9.95
N LEU A 127 -0.41 -6.25 -9.55
CA LEU A 127 -0.21 -7.17 -8.42
C LEU A 127 0.46 -8.47 -8.86
N ARG A 128 0.08 -9.00 -10.03
CA ARG A 128 0.52 -10.31 -10.54
C ARG A 128 1.93 -10.28 -11.12
N LEU A 129 2.29 -9.21 -11.83
CA LEU A 129 3.57 -9.09 -12.55
C LEU A 129 4.67 -8.45 -11.70
N THR A 130 4.33 -7.87 -10.57
CA THR A 130 5.30 -7.35 -9.61
C THR A 130 5.92 -8.51 -8.83
N LYS A 131 7.27 -8.59 -8.84
CA LYS A 131 8.02 -9.67 -8.18
C LYS A 131 8.01 -9.55 -6.65
N ALA A 132 8.04 -8.31 -6.15
CA ALA A 132 7.89 -8.03 -4.73
C ALA A 132 6.45 -8.25 -4.25
N PRO A 133 6.20 -8.47 -2.96
CA PRO A 133 4.88 -8.30 -2.40
C PRO A 133 4.31 -6.93 -2.78
N ALA A 134 3.14 -6.92 -3.39
CA ALA A 134 2.51 -5.71 -3.90
C ALA A 134 1.10 -5.55 -3.31
N VAL A 135 0.78 -4.31 -2.93
CA VAL A 135 -0.54 -3.92 -2.45
C VAL A 135 -0.97 -2.67 -3.19
N ARG A 136 -2.18 -2.68 -3.74
CA ARG A 136 -2.86 -1.49 -4.22
C ARG A 136 -3.83 -0.99 -3.15
N VAL A 137 -3.90 0.31 -2.97
CA VAL A 137 -4.81 0.98 -2.04
C VAL A 137 -5.61 2.04 -2.79
N ASP A 138 -6.92 1.84 -2.86
CA ASP A 138 -7.84 2.83 -3.39
C ASP A 138 -8.33 3.72 -2.23
N LEU A 139 -7.83 4.95 -2.21
CA LEU A 139 -8.02 5.96 -1.15
C LEU A 139 -9.32 6.74 -1.38
N GLY A 140 -10.45 6.04 -1.51
CA GLY A 140 -11.73 6.66 -1.78
C GLY A 140 -11.99 6.99 -3.25
N TYR A 141 -13.03 7.76 -3.49
CA TYR A 141 -13.56 8.06 -4.82
C TYR A 141 -13.64 9.56 -5.07
N SER A 142 -13.01 10.04 -6.16
CA SER A 142 -13.11 11.44 -6.60
C SER A 142 -14.53 11.83 -7.04
N SER A 143 -15.32 10.86 -7.47
CA SER A 143 -16.73 11.01 -7.84
C SER A 143 -17.68 11.12 -6.62
N ASN A 144 -17.20 10.84 -5.41
CA ASN A 144 -17.98 11.00 -4.19
C ASN A 144 -17.60 12.30 -3.48
N GLU A 145 -18.58 13.18 -3.26
CA GLU A 145 -18.37 14.50 -2.66
C GLU A 145 -17.70 14.43 -1.29
N SER A 146 -18.09 13.46 -0.46
CA SER A 146 -17.54 13.29 0.88
C SER A 146 -16.09 12.83 0.86
N ASP A 147 -15.73 11.85 0.01
CA ASP A 147 -14.36 11.38 -0.13
C ASP A 147 -13.46 12.46 -0.76
N ALA A 148 -13.96 13.13 -1.80
CA ALA A 148 -13.25 14.23 -2.45
C ALA A 148 -12.95 15.39 -1.47
N ALA A 149 -13.95 15.78 -0.66
CA ALA A 149 -13.78 16.81 0.36
C ALA A 149 -12.74 16.42 1.42
N ARG A 150 -12.70 15.15 1.86
CA ARG A 150 -11.68 14.66 2.80
C ARG A 150 -10.29 14.67 2.18
N LEU A 151 -10.17 14.13 0.97
CA LEU A 151 -8.89 14.04 0.26
C LEU A 151 -8.29 15.41 -0.07
N SER A 152 -9.10 16.48 -0.19
CA SER A 152 -8.62 17.84 -0.36
C SER A 152 -7.93 18.41 0.88
N GLN A 153 -8.17 17.84 2.06
CA GLN A 153 -7.64 18.32 3.34
C GLN A 153 -6.23 17.75 3.61
N ALA A 154 -5.27 18.63 3.86
CA ALA A 154 -3.88 18.23 4.14
C ALA A 154 -3.76 17.33 5.38
N ASP A 155 -4.52 17.63 6.44
CA ASP A 155 -4.49 16.83 7.68
C ASP A 155 -5.04 15.42 7.47
N PHE A 156 -6.05 15.28 6.61
CA PHE A 156 -6.58 13.98 6.25
C PHE A 156 -5.54 13.14 5.48
N ARG A 157 -4.84 13.74 4.52
CA ARG A 157 -3.71 13.08 3.82
C ARG A 157 -2.54 12.76 4.75
N ASN A 158 -2.30 13.58 5.78
CA ASN A 158 -1.33 13.27 6.84
C ASN A 158 -1.72 12.04 7.64
N ALA A 159 -2.99 11.92 8.04
CA ALA A 159 -3.49 10.75 8.77
C ALA A 159 -3.38 9.46 7.93
N ILE A 160 -3.67 9.56 6.61
CA ILE A 160 -3.45 8.45 5.67
C ILE A 160 -1.96 8.07 5.65
N ALA A 161 -1.05 9.02 5.45
CA ALA A 161 0.38 8.75 5.39
C ALA A 161 0.92 8.12 6.69
N GLU A 162 0.48 8.59 7.84
CA GLU A 162 0.81 7.98 9.15
C GLU A 162 0.33 6.53 9.24
N SER A 163 -0.87 6.24 8.72
CA SER A 163 -1.42 4.88 8.70
C SER A 163 -0.51 3.90 7.95
N PHE A 164 0.04 4.32 6.80
CA PHE A 164 0.99 3.50 6.05
C PHE A 164 2.29 3.26 6.83
N VAL A 165 2.85 4.30 7.44
CA VAL A 165 4.09 4.17 8.23
C VAL A 165 3.90 3.16 9.35
N ILE A 166 2.80 3.24 10.09
CA ILE A 166 2.50 2.31 11.19
C ILE A 166 2.26 0.90 10.66
N ALA A 167 1.55 0.75 9.52
CA ALA A 167 1.35 -0.56 8.89
C ALA A 167 2.69 -1.21 8.48
N ILE A 168 3.62 -0.42 7.90
CA ILE A 168 4.97 -0.87 7.54
C ILE A 168 5.76 -1.26 8.79
N GLN A 169 5.75 -0.44 9.84
CA GLN A 169 6.39 -0.77 11.11
C GLN A 169 5.85 -2.08 11.68
N ARG A 170 4.53 -2.28 11.67
CA ARG A 170 3.91 -3.53 12.13
C ARG A 170 4.27 -4.74 11.26
N LEU A 171 4.48 -4.53 9.96
CA LEU A 171 4.89 -5.61 9.07
C LEU A 171 6.33 -6.09 9.35
N TYR A 172 7.25 -5.14 9.54
CA TYR A 172 8.69 -5.41 9.57
C TYR A 172 9.35 -5.28 10.95
N LEU A 173 8.96 -4.29 11.76
CA LEU A 173 9.64 -3.97 13.01
C LEU A 173 8.96 -4.59 14.23
N ALA A 174 7.65 -4.65 14.27
CA ALA A 174 6.91 -5.26 15.39
C ALA A 174 7.07 -6.79 15.45
N ALA A 175 7.61 -7.43 14.40
CA ALA A 175 7.94 -8.85 14.44
C ALA A 175 9.02 -9.21 15.50
N GLU A 176 9.86 -8.26 15.89
CA GLU A 176 10.86 -8.46 16.95
C GLU A 176 10.28 -8.25 18.35
N ASP A 177 9.35 -7.31 18.50
CA ASP A 177 8.69 -7.03 19.79
C ASP A 177 7.54 -7.99 20.12
N ASP A 178 6.86 -8.51 19.11
CA ASP A 178 5.81 -9.54 19.25
C ASP A 178 6.34 -10.85 19.87
N ALA A 179 7.63 -11.11 19.75
CA ALA A 179 8.24 -12.29 20.36
C ALA A 179 8.20 -12.27 21.90
N LYS A 180 8.12 -11.10 22.53
CA LYS A 180 7.96 -10.94 23.98
C LYS A 180 6.55 -11.29 24.45
N THR A 181 5.58 -11.31 23.56
CA THR A 181 4.18 -11.65 23.83
C THR A 181 3.80 -13.08 23.43
N GLY A 182 4.79 -13.90 23.02
CA GLY A 182 4.59 -15.32 22.66
C GLY A 182 4.25 -15.56 21.18
N THR A 183 4.33 -14.54 20.32
CA THR A 183 4.21 -14.72 18.87
C THR A 183 5.52 -15.16 18.23
N LEU A 184 5.43 -16.01 17.19
CA LEU A 184 6.59 -16.51 16.45
C LEU A 184 7.32 -15.41 15.70
N ARG A 185 8.64 -15.35 15.82
CA ARG A 185 9.50 -14.47 15.00
C ARG A 185 9.57 -15.00 13.56
N ILE A 186 9.78 -14.12 12.60
CA ILE A 186 10.07 -14.53 11.22
C ILE A 186 11.33 -15.43 11.17
N SER A 187 12.32 -15.19 12.04
CA SER A 187 13.47 -16.06 12.25
C SER A 187 13.08 -17.48 12.71
N ASP A 188 12.07 -17.59 13.55
CA ASP A 188 11.60 -18.87 14.07
C ASP A 188 10.88 -19.68 12.99
N LEU A 189 10.16 -19.01 12.08
CA LEU A 189 9.55 -19.62 10.89
C LEU A 189 10.62 -20.11 9.91
N ARG A 190 11.71 -19.39 9.71
CA ARG A 190 12.84 -19.83 8.88
C ARG A 190 13.56 -21.03 9.50
N ASN A 191 13.75 -21.04 10.83
CA ASN A 191 14.40 -22.12 11.56
C ASN A 191 13.51 -23.36 11.69
N ALA A 192 12.18 -23.21 11.68
CA ALA A 192 11.23 -24.32 11.70
C ALA A 192 11.12 -25.09 10.37
N GLY A 193 11.95 -24.79 9.37
CA GLY A 193 12.01 -25.55 8.13
C GLY A 193 10.80 -25.40 7.22
N ILE A 194 9.98 -24.37 7.41
CA ILE A 194 8.94 -23.98 6.44
C ILE A 194 9.68 -23.34 5.25
N ARG A 195 10.33 -24.18 4.49
CA ARG A 195 10.85 -23.83 3.17
C ARG A 195 9.66 -23.69 2.23
N ARG A 196 9.72 -22.65 1.46
CA ARG A 196 8.86 -22.19 0.35
C ARG A 196 8.02 -23.26 -0.32
#